data_ca1442388454a7c2e1feeefa4be7d326
#
_entry.id   ca1442388454a7c2e1feeefa4be7d326
#
_cell.length_a   1.000
_cell.length_b   1.000
_cell.length_c   1.000
_cell.angle_alpha   90.00
_cell.angle_beta   90.00
_cell.angle_gamma   90.00
#
_symmetry.space_group_name_H-M   'P 1'
#
loop_
_entity.id
_entity.type
_entity.pdbx_description
1 polymer ?
#
loop_
_entity_poly.entity_id
_entity_poly.type
_entity_poly.pdbx_seq_one_letter_code
_entity_poly.pdbx_strand_id
1 'polypeptide(L)'
;SVGGSYDVSTVICREIFGHKSPVFQGYGWLGIRGLGSMHSSTGNNITPAKILEIYEPELVLWLFAKYKPEDAFDFAFDDTVNRHYSEYDKLIHNYNEGNVNDAERELVELLFGEGKIEEKTAFGSIASIAPIVDFNAAALKPALARAGVEFKDNSAVRLEKVKNWIEVYNPSKKY
;
A
#
# COMPACT_ATOMS: atom_id res chain seq x y z
N SER A 1 -19.40 -8.39 -18.89
CA SER A 1 -20.55 -8.12 -19.77
C SER A 1 -20.50 -9.07 -20.95
N VAL A 2 -21.63 -9.60 -21.37
CA VAL A 2 -21.77 -10.42 -22.59
C VAL A 2 -21.27 -9.59 -23.78
N GLY A 3 -20.36 -10.16 -24.59
CA GLY A 3 -19.79 -9.46 -25.75
C GLY A 3 -18.55 -8.60 -25.43
N GLY A 4 -17.98 -8.72 -24.23
CA GLY A 4 -16.74 -8.05 -23.88
C GLY A 4 -15.51 -8.62 -24.58
N SER A 5 -14.36 -7.95 -24.41
CA SER A 5 -13.08 -8.34 -25.05
C SER A 5 -12.68 -9.80 -24.77
N TYR A 6 -13.03 -10.34 -23.61
CA TYR A 6 -12.76 -11.74 -23.29
C TYR A 6 -13.58 -12.71 -24.15
N ASP A 7 -14.89 -12.43 -24.35
CA ASP A 7 -15.75 -13.27 -25.17
C ASP A 7 -15.26 -13.29 -26.62
N VAL A 8 -14.89 -12.12 -27.15
CA VAL A 8 -14.29 -11.99 -28.48
C VAL A 8 -12.96 -12.73 -28.57
N SER A 9 -12.08 -12.57 -27.59
CA SER A 9 -10.80 -13.29 -27.52
C SER A 9 -10.98 -14.80 -27.47
N THR A 10 -11.99 -15.30 -26.76
CA THR A 10 -12.32 -16.72 -26.68
C THR A 10 -12.69 -17.29 -28.06
N VAL A 11 -13.51 -16.55 -28.82
CA VAL A 11 -13.87 -16.95 -30.18
C VAL A 11 -12.63 -16.97 -31.09
N ILE A 12 -11.79 -15.94 -31.04
CA ILE A 12 -10.55 -15.85 -31.81
C ILE A 12 -9.61 -17.01 -31.48
N CYS A 13 -9.40 -17.30 -30.18
CA CYS A 13 -8.54 -18.41 -29.75
C CYS A 13 -9.02 -19.73 -30.31
N ARG A 14 -10.32 -19.99 -30.29
CA ARG A 14 -10.89 -21.24 -30.77
C ARG A 14 -10.92 -21.34 -32.29
N GLU A 15 -11.47 -20.32 -32.98
CA GLU A 15 -11.77 -20.37 -34.40
C GLU A 15 -10.54 -20.12 -35.29
N ILE A 16 -9.61 -19.28 -34.83
CA ILE A 16 -8.44 -18.88 -35.63
C ILE A 16 -7.19 -19.65 -35.21
N PHE A 17 -6.95 -19.74 -33.87
CA PHE A 17 -5.71 -20.34 -33.38
C PHE A 17 -5.85 -21.81 -32.95
N GLY A 18 -7.07 -22.38 -32.91
CA GLY A 18 -7.32 -23.76 -32.50
C GLY A 18 -6.93 -24.06 -31.05
N HIS A 19 -6.83 -23.04 -30.19
CA HIS A 19 -6.47 -23.17 -28.79
C HIS A 19 -7.64 -22.92 -27.85
N LYS A 20 -7.56 -23.48 -26.63
CA LYS A 20 -8.46 -23.08 -25.55
C LYS A 20 -8.15 -21.64 -25.14
N SER A 21 -9.19 -20.88 -24.83
CA SER A 21 -9.04 -19.54 -24.27
C SER A 21 -8.32 -19.61 -22.91
N PRO A 22 -7.59 -18.54 -22.52
CA PRO A 22 -7.06 -18.41 -21.17
C PRO A 22 -8.14 -18.52 -20.12
N VAL A 23 -7.74 -18.91 -18.92
CA VAL A 23 -8.66 -18.90 -17.77
C VAL A 23 -9.03 -17.45 -17.46
N PHE A 24 -10.32 -17.19 -17.33
CA PHE A 24 -10.83 -15.87 -16.95
C PHE A 24 -10.82 -15.72 -15.44
N GLN A 25 -10.18 -14.65 -14.94
CA GLN A 25 -10.30 -14.19 -13.59
C GLN A 25 -10.81 -12.74 -13.63
N GLY A 26 -12.04 -12.53 -13.17
CA GLY A 26 -12.57 -11.19 -12.96
C GLY A 26 -11.87 -10.53 -11.78
N TYR A 27 -11.74 -9.20 -11.85
CA TYR A 27 -11.20 -8.43 -10.73
C TYR A 27 -12.02 -7.16 -10.49
N GLY A 28 -12.02 -6.72 -9.24
CA GLY A 28 -12.68 -5.50 -8.82
C GLY A 28 -11.96 -4.24 -9.33
N TRP A 29 -12.63 -3.11 -9.20
CA TRP A 29 -12.06 -1.83 -9.57
C TRP A 29 -11.09 -1.34 -8.49
N LEU A 30 -9.95 -0.84 -8.96
CA LEU A 30 -9.04 -0.06 -8.14
C LEU A 30 -9.39 1.42 -8.32
N GLY A 31 -9.72 2.08 -7.23
CA GLY A 31 -10.05 3.49 -7.21
C GLY A 31 -9.08 4.32 -6.39
N ILE A 32 -9.35 5.62 -6.37
CA ILE A 32 -8.70 6.55 -5.46
C ILE A 32 -9.77 7.36 -4.78
N ARG A 33 -9.75 7.31 -3.46
CA ARG A 33 -10.71 8.03 -2.66
C ARG A 33 -10.65 9.53 -2.95
N GLY A 34 -11.81 10.11 -3.23
CA GLY A 34 -11.95 11.54 -3.50
C GLY A 34 -11.73 11.96 -4.95
N LEU A 35 -11.26 11.08 -5.84
CA LEU A 35 -11.04 11.39 -7.26
C LEU A 35 -11.99 10.66 -8.22
N GLY A 36 -12.91 9.84 -7.70
CA GLY A 36 -13.80 9.02 -8.52
C GLY A 36 -13.09 7.88 -9.27
N SER A 37 -13.78 7.30 -10.24
CA SER A 37 -13.20 6.23 -11.07
C SER A 37 -12.07 6.76 -11.92
N MET A 38 -10.96 6.03 -11.97
CA MET A 38 -9.83 6.35 -12.83
C MET A 38 -10.19 6.09 -14.29
N HIS A 39 -10.16 7.14 -15.11
CA HIS A 39 -10.31 7.02 -16.56
C HIS A 39 -9.08 7.63 -17.25
N SER A 40 -8.46 6.87 -18.13
CA SER A 40 -7.28 7.31 -18.89
C SER A 40 -7.54 8.56 -19.74
N SER A 41 -8.79 8.81 -20.12
CA SER A 41 -9.21 9.95 -20.94
C SER A 41 -9.35 11.26 -20.18
N THR A 42 -9.42 11.27 -18.84
CA THR A 42 -9.65 12.47 -18.03
C THR A 42 -8.38 13.06 -17.42
N GLY A 43 -7.21 12.45 -17.62
CA GLY A 43 -5.94 12.92 -17.05
C GLY A 43 -5.80 12.71 -15.53
N ASN A 44 -6.82 12.22 -14.85
CA ASN A 44 -6.83 11.94 -13.41
C ASN A 44 -6.22 10.55 -13.08
N ASN A 45 -5.19 10.16 -13.82
CA ASN A 45 -4.54 8.88 -13.58
C ASN A 45 -3.49 9.03 -12.48
N ILE A 46 -3.68 8.31 -11.39
CA ILE A 46 -2.58 8.09 -10.45
C ILE A 46 -1.78 6.91 -10.96
N THR A 47 -0.52 7.17 -11.22
CA THR A 47 0.42 6.13 -11.64
C THR A 47 0.89 5.34 -10.42
N PRO A 48 1.33 4.09 -10.57
CA PRO A 48 2.00 3.35 -9.50
C PRO A 48 3.15 4.15 -8.85
N ALA A 49 3.88 4.95 -9.63
CA ALA A 49 4.92 5.81 -9.11
C ALA A 49 4.41 6.81 -8.06
N LYS A 50 3.25 7.44 -8.29
CA LYS A 50 2.63 8.36 -7.32
C LYS A 50 2.16 7.65 -6.05
N ILE A 51 1.66 6.42 -6.16
CA ILE A 51 1.32 5.62 -4.98
C ILE A 51 2.58 5.33 -4.16
N LEU A 52 3.67 4.98 -4.83
CA LEU A 52 4.96 4.71 -4.20
C LEU A 52 5.66 5.96 -3.62
N GLU A 53 5.22 7.17 -3.93
CA GLU A 53 5.69 8.37 -3.23
C GLU A 53 5.28 8.37 -1.74
N ILE A 54 4.16 7.73 -1.39
CA ILE A 54 3.57 7.72 -0.05
C ILE A 54 3.63 6.34 0.58
N TYR A 55 3.39 5.29 -0.20
CA TYR A 55 3.34 3.91 0.28
C TYR A 55 4.67 3.21 0.05
N GLU A 56 5.07 2.37 1.00
CA GLU A 56 6.17 1.43 0.80
C GLU A 56 5.74 0.30 -0.15
N PRO A 57 6.64 -0.23 -1.01
CA PRO A 57 6.29 -1.28 -1.96
C PRO A 57 5.66 -2.52 -1.29
N GLU A 58 6.19 -2.92 -0.15
CA GLU A 58 5.73 -4.07 0.62
C GLU A 58 4.29 -3.88 1.10
N LEU A 59 3.96 -2.67 1.54
CA LEU A 59 2.61 -2.34 1.96
C LEU A 59 1.64 -2.32 0.78
N VAL A 60 2.07 -1.84 -0.39
CA VAL A 60 1.26 -1.89 -1.62
C VAL A 60 0.97 -3.34 -2.01
N LEU A 61 1.97 -4.21 -2.02
CA LEU A 61 1.79 -5.63 -2.29
C LEU A 61 0.79 -6.27 -1.34
N TRP A 62 0.93 -5.98 -0.03
CA TRP A 62 -0.01 -6.48 0.97
C TRP A 62 -1.43 -5.96 0.75
N LEU A 63 -1.63 -4.70 0.41
CA LEU A 63 -2.96 -4.15 0.13
C LEU A 63 -3.63 -4.87 -1.04
N PHE A 64 -2.89 -5.19 -2.11
CA PHE A 64 -3.43 -5.98 -3.21
C PHE A 64 -3.77 -7.42 -2.81
N ALA A 65 -2.94 -8.05 -1.98
CA ALA A 65 -3.11 -9.44 -1.59
C ALA A 65 -4.13 -9.63 -0.45
N LYS A 66 -4.40 -8.58 0.32
CA LYS A 66 -5.39 -8.57 1.41
C LYS A 66 -6.83 -8.74 0.92
N TYR A 67 -7.14 -8.19 -0.25
CA TYR A 67 -8.47 -8.21 -0.84
C TYR A 67 -8.60 -9.38 -1.83
N LYS A 68 -9.81 -9.92 -1.94
CA LYS A 68 -10.09 -10.90 -2.99
C LYS A 68 -10.05 -10.20 -4.36
N PRO A 69 -9.73 -10.92 -5.44
CA PRO A 69 -9.68 -10.32 -6.77
C PRO A 69 -10.97 -9.57 -7.17
N GLU A 70 -12.13 -10.04 -6.71
CA GLU A 70 -13.44 -9.45 -7.02
C GLU A 70 -13.74 -8.19 -6.19
N ASP A 71 -13.03 -7.98 -5.09
CA ASP A 71 -13.25 -6.84 -4.20
C ASP A 71 -12.66 -5.57 -4.81
N ALA A 72 -13.46 -4.51 -4.83
CA ALA A 72 -12.95 -3.19 -5.16
C ALA A 72 -12.30 -2.56 -3.91
N PHE A 73 -11.19 -1.89 -4.08
CA PHE A 73 -10.60 -1.07 -3.02
C PHE A 73 -10.02 0.24 -3.55
N ASP A 74 -9.92 1.21 -2.65
CA ASP A 74 -9.40 2.53 -2.99
C ASP A 74 -8.08 2.78 -2.27
N PHE A 75 -7.08 3.25 -3.02
CA PHE A 75 -6.00 3.99 -2.42
C PHE A 75 -6.50 5.34 -1.91
N ALA A 76 -5.83 5.88 -0.92
CA ALA A 76 -6.17 7.18 -0.35
C ALA A 76 -4.89 7.98 -0.11
N PHE A 77 -5.03 9.30 -0.13
CA PHE A 77 -3.96 10.23 0.22
C PHE A 77 -4.31 11.04 1.48
N ASP A 78 -5.47 10.76 2.08
CA ASP A 78 -5.95 11.30 3.35
C ASP A 78 -5.42 10.49 4.56
N ASP A 79 -6.04 10.65 5.71
CA ASP A 79 -5.69 9.94 6.94
C ASP A 79 -5.80 8.40 6.87
N THR A 80 -6.42 7.87 5.81
CA THR A 80 -6.48 6.43 5.55
C THR A 80 -5.07 5.84 5.34
N VAL A 81 -4.11 6.63 4.86
CA VAL A 81 -2.69 6.23 4.77
C VAL A 81 -2.17 5.74 6.12
N ASN A 82 -2.42 6.51 7.19
CA ASN A 82 -2.03 6.14 8.55
C ASN A 82 -2.63 4.81 8.99
N ARG A 83 -3.91 4.57 8.64
CA ARG A 83 -4.59 3.32 8.95
C ARG A 83 -3.96 2.14 8.20
N HIS A 84 -3.66 2.29 6.92
CA HIS A 84 -3.03 1.23 6.13
C HIS A 84 -1.66 0.84 6.71
N TYR A 85 -0.83 1.82 7.06
CA TYR A 85 0.45 1.55 7.72
C TYR A 85 0.27 0.86 9.07
N SER A 86 -0.69 1.33 9.89
CA SER A 86 -0.95 0.75 11.21
C SER A 86 -1.44 -0.70 11.13
N GLU A 87 -2.33 -1.01 10.18
CA GLU A 87 -2.81 -2.37 9.95
C GLU A 87 -1.69 -3.29 9.47
N TYR A 88 -0.85 -2.80 8.56
CA TYR A 88 0.32 -3.53 8.06
C TYR A 88 1.35 -3.78 9.17
N ASP A 89 1.74 -2.75 9.91
CA ASP A 89 2.70 -2.86 11.02
C ASP A 89 2.21 -3.86 12.08
N LYS A 90 0.90 -3.83 12.38
CA LYS A 90 0.27 -4.78 13.31
C LYS A 90 0.34 -6.23 12.80
N LEU A 91 0.10 -6.44 11.50
CA LEU A 91 0.21 -7.77 10.90
C LEU A 91 1.64 -8.29 11.02
N ILE A 92 2.65 -7.49 10.67
CA ILE A 92 4.06 -7.88 10.74
C ILE A 92 4.47 -8.18 12.19
N HIS A 93 4.06 -7.34 13.14
CA HIS A 93 4.31 -7.59 14.55
C HIS A 93 3.68 -8.91 15.03
N ASN A 94 2.40 -9.12 14.74
CA ASN A 94 1.70 -10.35 15.12
C ASN A 94 2.32 -11.60 14.47
N TYR A 95 2.75 -11.49 13.21
CA TYR A 95 3.46 -12.57 12.53
C TYR A 95 4.77 -12.92 13.24
N ASN A 96 5.56 -11.92 13.59
CA ASN A 96 6.83 -12.10 14.30
C ASN A 96 6.65 -12.72 15.69
N GLU A 97 5.52 -12.44 16.35
CA GLU A 97 5.16 -13.02 17.65
C GLU A 97 4.42 -14.37 17.55
N GLY A 98 4.15 -14.84 16.33
CA GLY A 98 3.39 -16.07 16.11
C GLY A 98 1.89 -15.98 16.38
N ASN A 99 1.35 -14.76 16.48
CA ASN A 99 -0.03 -14.45 16.83
C ASN A 99 -0.90 -14.15 15.59
N VAL A 100 -0.73 -14.93 14.53
CA VAL A 100 -1.49 -14.83 13.28
C VAL A 100 -2.22 -16.15 13.01
N ASN A 101 -3.34 -16.08 12.29
CA ASN A 101 -4.00 -17.28 11.77
C ASN A 101 -3.26 -17.85 10.55
N ASP A 102 -3.65 -19.04 10.11
CA ASP A 102 -2.97 -19.73 9.01
C ASP A 102 -3.02 -18.94 7.70
N ALA A 103 -4.14 -18.31 7.39
CA ALA A 103 -4.28 -17.50 6.17
C ALA A 103 -3.41 -16.23 6.18
N GLU A 104 -3.31 -15.56 7.34
CA GLU A 104 -2.39 -14.43 7.51
C GLU A 104 -0.93 -14.85 7.41
N ARG A 105 -0.58 -16.01 7.99
CA ARG A 105 0.76 -16.59 7.90
C ARG A 105 1.12 -16.89 6.45
N GLU A 106 0.27 -17.65 5.75
CA GLU A 106 0.46 -17.97 4.33
C GLU A 106 0.63 -16.71 3.48
N LEU A 107 -0.20 -15.69 3.72
CA LEU A 107 -0.12 -14.41 3.01
C LEU A 107 1.22 -13.72 3.22
N VAL A 108 1.67 -13.62 4.46
CA VAL A 108 2.94 -12.97 4.81
C VAL A 108 4.12 -13.73 4.21
N GLU A 109 4.13 -15.06 4.33
CA GLU A 109 5.19 -15.91 3.78
C GLU A 109 5.22 -15.91 2.25
N LEU A 110 4.06 -15.84 1.60
CA LEU A 110 3.96 -15.69 0.15
C LEU A 110 4.56 -14.35 -0.34
N LEU A 111 4.32 -13.27 0.39
CA LEU A 111 4.75 -11.92 -0.02
C LEU A 111 6.22 -11.63 0.33
N PHE A 112 6.70 -12.12 1.46
CA PHE A 112 7.97 -11.69 2.05
C PHE A 112 8.94 -12.83 2.35
N GLY A 113 8.52 -14.09 2.15
CA GLY A 113 9.28 -15.26 2.54
C GLY A 113 9.10 -15.65 4.01
N GLU A 114 9.63 -16.82 4.37
CA GLU A 114 9.61 -17.32 5.73
C GLU A 114 10.64 -16.59 6.62
N GLY A 115 10.35 -16.47 7.89
CA GLY A 115 11.25 -15.92 8.90
C GLY A 115 10.80 -14.58 9.47
N LYS A 116 11.63 -14.06 10.38
CA LYS A 116 11.32 -12.80 11.06
C LYS A 116 11.48 -11.62 10.11
N ILE A 117 10.45 -10.79 10.04
CA ILE A 117 10.43 -9.57 9.22
C ILE A 117 10.85 -8.38 10.09
N GLU A 118 11.73 -7.53 9.58
CA GLU A 118 12.16 -6.34 10.30
C GLU A 118 11.01 -5.34 10.47
N GLU A 119 10.69 -5.04 11.73
CA GLU A 119 9.73 -4.00 12.06
C GLU A 119 10.34 -2.62 11.89
N LYS A 120 9.53 -1.68 11.43
CA LYS A 120 9.90 -0.27 11.27
C LYS A 120 9.22 0.60 12.34
N THR A 121 9.72 1.81 12.52
CA THR A 121 9.05 2.82 13.36
C THR A 121 7.68 3.16 12.77
N ALA A 122 6.64 3.21 13.60
CA ALA A 122 5.27 3.44 13.15
C ALA A 122 5.15 4.75 12.34
N PHE A 123 4.46 4.68 11.20
CA PHE A 123 4.25 5.82 10.31
C PHE A 123 3.62 7.01 11.05
N GLY A 124 2.58 6.75 11.86
CA GLY A 124 1.90 7.79 12.63
C GLY A 124 2.79 8.49 13.66
N SER A 125 3.73 7.76 14.28
CA SER A 125 4.70 8.35 15.22
C SER A 125 5.68 9.27 14.48
N ILE A 126 6.14 8.88 13.30
CA ILE A 126 6.97 9.75 12.47
C ILE A 126 6.16 10.97 12.01
N ALA A 127 4.93 10.75 11.52
CA ALA A 127 4.08 11.81 10.97
C ALA A 127 3.70 12.88 11.99
N SER A 128 3.57 12.53 13.26
CA SER A 128 3.25 13.50 14.33
C SER A 128 4.43 14.35 14.78
N ILE A 129 5.67 13.88 14.62
CA ILE A 129 6.86 14.59 15.14
C ILE A 129 7.72 15.18 14.01
N ALA A 130 7.80 14.53 12.86
CA ALA A 130 8.66 14.96 11.78
C ALA A 130 8.42 16.40 11.28
N PRO A 131 7.18 16.90 11.16
CA PRO A 131 6.93 18.29 10.78
C PRO A 131 7.52 19.31 11.77
N ILE A 132 7.53 19.01 13.06
CA ILE A 132 8.03 19.89 14.12
C ILE A 132 9.55 20.11 13.99
N VAL A 133 10.25 19.12 13.45
CA VAL A 133 11.71 19.16 13.24
C VAL A 133 12.08 19.32 11.76
N ASP A 134 11.14 19.82 10.95
CA ASP A 134 11.29 20.05 9.50
C ASP A 134 11.83 18.82 8.75
N PHE A 135 11.35 17.65 9.11
CA PHE A 135 11.73 16.34 8.55
C PHE A 135 13.23 16.03 8.64
N ASN A 136 13.95 16.70 9.53
CA ASN A 136 15.37 16.45 9.77
C ASN A 136 15.57 15.16 10.55
N ALA A 137 16.17 14.15 9.93
CA ALA A 137 16.34 12.82 10.54
C ALA A 137 17.20 12.86 11.81
N ALA A 138 18.23 13.74 11.88
CA ALA A 138 19.08 13.86 13.05
C ALA A 138 18.34 14.48 14.27
N ALA A 139 17.42 15.41 14.01
CA ALA A 139 16.58 16.01 15.05
C ALA A 139 15.37 15.10 15.40
N LEU A 140 14.88 14.30 14.46
CA LEU A 140 13.75 13.40 14.63
C LEU A 140 14.06 12.29 15.65
N LYS A 141 15.23 11.66 15.57
CA LYS A 141 15.62 10.57 16.49
C LYS A 141 15.48 10.95 17.98
N PRO A 142 16.11 12.05 18.46
CA PRO A 142 15.97 12.45 19.86
C PRO A 142 14.57 12.95 20.21
N ALA A 143 13.83 13.50 19.26
CA ALA A 143 12.45 13.95 19.49
C ALA A 143 11.50 12.76 19.70
N LEU A 144 11.60 11.72 18.88
CA LEU A 144 10.87 10.46 19.05
C LEU A 144 11.24 9.75 20.34
N ALA A 145 12.53 9.71 20.69
CA ALA A 145 13.00 9.09 21.94
C ALA A 145 12.38 9.76 23.19
N ARG A 146 12.22 11.09 23.20
CA ARG A 146 11.51 11.82 24.28
C ARG A 146 10.03 11.43 24.37
N ALA A 147 9.42 11.03 23.27
CA ALA A 147 8.06 10.51 23.22
C ALA A 147 7.97 8.99 23.51
N GLY A 148 9.08 8.35 23.90
CA GLY A 148 9.12 6.92 24.18
C GLY A 148 9.14 6.04 22.92
N VAL A 149 9.45 6.60 21.74
CA VAL A 149 9.45 5.90 20.48
C VAL A 149 10.88 5.79 19.94
N GLU A 150 11.33 4.58 19.65
CA GLU A 150 12.61 4.34 19.00
C GLU A 150 12.50 4.57 17.48
N PHE A 151 13.41 5.39 16.94
CA PHE A 151 13.56 5.50 15.49
C PHE A 151 14.52 4.42 14.99
N LYS A 152 13.98 3.40 14.36
CA LYS A 152 14.72 2.29 13.76
C LYS A 152 15.39 2.75 12.45
N ASP A 153 16.63 2.37 12.21
CA ASP A 153 17.43 2.86 11.06
C ASP A 153 16.81 2.49 9.70
N ASN A 154 16.14 1.33 9.60
CA ASN A 154 15.40 0.90 8.42
C ASN A 154 14.14 1.76 8.13
N SER A 155 13.82 2.72 8.99
CA SER A 155 12.65 3.61 8.84
C SER A 155 12.96 4.92 8.11
N ALA A 156 14.20 5.12 7.61
CA ALA A 156 14.55 6.32 6.86
C ALA A 156 13.69 6.50 5.60
N VAL A 157 13.40 5.42 4.87
CA VAL A 157 12.48 5.44 3.71
C VAL A 157 11.08 5.90 4.13
N ARG A 158 10.61 5.45 5.30
CA ARG A 158 9.29 5.83 5.83
C ARG A 158 9.20 7.31 6.17
N LEU A 159 10.31 7.93 6.62
CA LEU A 159 10.38 9.38 6.82
C LEU A 159 10.16 10.16 5.52
N GLU A 160 10.73 9.70 4.40
CA GLU A 160 10.49 10.30 3.07
C GLU A 160 9.03 10.16 2.65
N LYS A 161 8.40 9.00 2.90
CA LYS A 161 6.97 8.80 2.61
C LYS A 161 6.11 9.74 3.43
N VAL A 162 6.40 9.92 4.72
CA VAL A 162 5.71 10.88 5.60
C VAL A 162 5.87 12.31 5.09
N LYS A 163 7.09 12.70 4.70
CA LYS A 163 7.35 14.02 4.16
C LYS A 163 6.50 14.29 2.92
N ASN A 164 6.53 13.39 1.94
CA ASN A 164 5.74 13.51 0.72
C ASN A 164 4.24 13.54 1.03
N TRP A 165 3.77 12.68 1.93
CA TRP A 165 2.36 12.64 2.32
C TRP A 165 1.89 13.96 2.93
N ILE A 166 2.71 14.59 3.78
CA ILE A 166 2.37 15.88 4.40
C ILE A 166 2.54 17.02 3.40
N GLU A 167 3.73 17.19 2.78
CA GLU A 167 4.02 18.38 1.98
C GLU A 167 3.22 18.46 0.68
N VAL A 168 2.93 17.32 0.04
CA VAL A 168 2.25 17.28 -1.25
C VAL A 168 0.74 17.12 -1.11
N TYR A 169 0.30 16.25 -0.20
CA TYR A 169 -1.11 15.84 -0.15
C TYR A 169 -1.87 16.37 1.07
N ASN A 170 -1.18 16.70 2.16
CA ASN A 170 -1.81 17.19 3.39
C ASN A 170 -1.05 18.37 4.01
N PRO A 171 -0.85 19.47 3.27
CA PRO A 171 -0.03 20.60 3.74
C PRO A 171 -0.54 21.26 5.02
N SER A 172 -1.83 21.11 5.33
CA SER A 172 -2.42 21.58 6.59
C SER A 172 -1.90 20.86 7.83
N LYS A 173 -1.20 19.75 7.67
CA LYS A 173 -0.53 19.00 8.76
C LYS A 173 0.91 19.47 9.01
N LYS A 174 1.42 20.38 8.22
CA LYS A 174 2.71 21.04 8.44
C LYS A 174 2.49 22.24 9.37
N TYR A 175 3.14 22.23 10.54
CA TYR A 175 3.07 23.30 11.53
C TYR A 175 3.97 24.48 11.18
#